data_a50b5a8de044f1cfb2b166051182db77
#
_entry.id   a50b5a8de044f1cfb2b166051182db77
#
_cell.length_a   1.000
_cell.length_b   1.000
_cell.length_c   1.000
_cell.angle_alpha   90.00
_cell.angle_beta   90.00
_cell.angle_gamma   90.00
#
_symmetry.space_group_name_H-M   'P 1'
#
loop_
_entity.id
_entity.type
_entity.pdbx_description
1 polymer ?
#
loop_
_entity_poly.entity_id
_entity_poly.type
_entity_poly.pdbx_seq_one_letter_code
_entity_poly.pdbx_strand_id
1 'polypeptide(L)'
;MKQLLLSLFILIFSSSCGGNRQGATVAEGQGDTLTMKYAQLLTMVEHCNYWEVKIANPWRTTQALHTYWVAKSTNTLSVPQGVTLIKRPLDRVVTFSTVHAGLLCMLHAEQKIVGMTDLNYVKHPLLLNAVKKGQITDMGSGLQPNIERIIEANAQALFVSPFENSGGYGKIETIGVPLIECADYMEPTALGRAEWMKFYGLLMGEQQTADSLFNEVEKAYLHLKNYARQTKSRPTVMVDKMVGSVWYVPGGKSTLGVMLADAQMRYIYADDEHSGSMALPFERVLTDAKDADIWLMRYASSPAAPYTLTTLLAEHHGYDRFKAWQQGTCYGCDTRMSRLFEETPFRPDFMLSDLIAIAHPESKRSSRYFFKIER
;
A
#
# COMPACT_ATOMS: atom_id res chain seq x y z
N MET A 1 46.65 70.80 -12.92
CA MET A 1 46.48 71.20 -14.35
C MET A 1 45.56 70.20 -14.99
N LYS A 2 44.49 70.73 -15.72
CA LYS A 2 43.52 70.11 -16.60
C LYS A 2 42.50 69.18 -15.93
N GLN A 3 41.34 69.58 -15.59
CA GLN A 3 40.04 69.90 -16.22
C GLN A 3 39.77 69.13 -17.50
N LEU A 4 38.67 68.32 -17.50
CA LEU A 4 37.68 68.26 -18.57
C LEU A 4 36.51 67.37 -18.07
N LEU A 5 35.41 67.97 -17.75
CA LEU A 5 34.20 68.25 -18.54
C LEU A 5 33.34 67.01 -18.86
N LEU A 6 32.27 67.05 -18.18
CA LEU A 6 30.98 66.36 -18.23
C LEU A 6 30.32 66.55 -19.62
N SER A 7 29.77 65.52 -20.22
CA SER A 7 28.75 65.66 -21.25
C SER A 7 27.64 64.62 -21.05
N LEU A 8 26.54 65.14 -20.60
CA LEU A 8 25.23 64.50 -20.44
C LEU A 8 24.62 64.32 -21.82
N PHE A 9 24.31 63.07 -22.23
CA PHE A 9 23.49 62.79 -23.41
C PHE A 9 22.20 62.15 -22.97
N ILE A 10 21.12 62.92 -22.94
CA ILE A 10 19.75 62.50 -22.78
C ILE A 10 19.28 62.05 -24.16
N LEU A 11 18.95 60.76 -24.30
CA LEU A 11 18.22 60.25 -25.46
C LEU A 11 16.83 59.77 -25.00
N ILE A 12 15.85 60.56 -25.39
CA ILE A 12 14.42 60.25 -25.32
C ILE A 12 14.12 59.27 -26.44
N PHE A 13 13.66 58.07 -26.11
CA PHE A 13 13.01 57.18 -27.07
C PHE A 13 11.55 57.01 -26.70
N SER A 14 10.74 57.48 -27.61
CA SER A 14 9.30 57.45 -27.64
C SER A 14 8.74 56.03 -27.77
N SER A 15 7.66 55.85 -27.07
CA SER A 15 6.73 54.73 -27.04
C SER A 15 6.35 54.18 -28.43
N SER A 16 6.44 52.90 -28.59
CA SER A 16 5.63 52.15 -29.56
C SER A 16 4.90 51.04 -28.85
N CYS A 17 3.60 51.16 -28.68
CA CYS A 17 2.68 50.11 -28.28
C CYS A 17 2.59 49.05 -29.39
N GLY A 18 3.15 47.89 -29.16
CA GLY A 18 2.87 46.69 -29.94
C GLY A 18 2.47 45.59 -28.97
N GLY A 19 1.17 45.33 -28.84
CA GLY A 19 0.65 44.28 -27.99
C GLY A 19 1.06 42.90 -28.49
N ASN A 20 1.91 42.23 -27.72
CA ASN A 20 2.11 40.80 -27.81
C ASN A 20 1.75 40.18 -26.47
N ARG A 21 0.58 39.54 -26.41
CA ARG A 21 0.19 38.71 -25.26
C ARG A 21 1.10 37.49 -25.21
N GLN A 22 2.30 37.65 -24.67
CA GLN A 22 3.07 36.54 -24.17
C GLN A 22 2.42 36.14 -22.85
N GLY A 23 1.98 34.88 -22.77
CA GLY A 23 1.48 34.29 -21.54
C GLY A 23 2.50 34.50 -20.41
N ALA A 24 2.04 35.09 -19.35
CA ALA A 24 2.83 35.23 -18.12
C ALA A 24 3.22 33.82 -17.66
N THR A 25 4.49 33.47 -17.85
CA THR A 25 5.12 32.40 -17.09
C THR A 25 5.12 32.87 -15.65
N VAL A 26 4.16 32.38 -14.87
CA VAL A 26 4.18 32.53 -13.42
C VAL A 26 5.46 31.82 -12.97
N ALA A 27 6.41 32.59 -12.42
CA ALA A 27 7.56 32.03 -11.75
C ALA A 27 7.00 31.10 -10.65
N GLU A 28 7.23 29.79 -10.79
CA GLU A 28 6.86 28.81 -9.79
C GLU A 28 7.60 29.16 -8.49
N GLY A 29 6.86 29.69 -7.53
CA GLY A 29 7.35 29.81 -6.17
C GLY A 29 7.72 28.42 -5.66
N GLN A 30 8.80 28.31 -4.92
CA GLN A 30 9.24 27.10 -4.26
C GLN A 30 8.06 26.57 -3.41
N GLY A 31 7.52 25.41 -3.76
CA GLY A 31 6.37 24.82 -3.05
C GLY A 31 6.78 24.31 -1.67
N ASP A 32 5.83 24.22 -0.75
CA ASP A 32 6.04 23.64 0.57
C ASP A 32 6.00 22.10 0.46
N THR A 33 7.13 21.47 0.79
CA THR A 33 7.21 20.00 0.78
C THR A 33 6.55 19.42 2.02
N LEU A 34 5.54 18.57 1.83
CA LEU A 34 5.02 17.75 2.91
C LEU A 34 6.04 16.64 3.20
N THR A 35 6.72 16.75 4.33
CA THR A 35 7.71 15.76 4.75
C THR A 35 7.00 14.46 5.13
N MET A 36 7.22 13.39 4.36
CA MET A 36 6.83 12.03 4.75
C MET A 36 7.77 11.56 5.86
N LYS A 37 7.21 11.02 6.92
CA LYS A 37 7.95 10.58 8.10
C LYS A 37 8.54 9.18 7.92
N TYR A 38 7.87 8.33 7.18
CA TYR A 38 8.19 6.91 6.99
C TYR A 38 8.20 6.48 5.53
N ALA A 39 7.31 7.03 4.70
CA ALA A 39 7.23 6.68 3.28
C ALA A 39 8.48 7.15 2.54
N GLN A 40 9.10 6.24 1.79
CA GLN A 40 10.34 6.51 1.04
C GLN A 40 10.09 6.65 -0.45
N LEU A 41 9.00 6.07 -0.94
CA LEU A 41 8.66 6.08 -2.36
C LEU A 41 7.73 7.23 -2.75
N LEU A 42 7.21 7.99 -1.79
CA LEU A 42 6.23 9.04 -2.01
C LEU A 42 6.78 10.41 -1.59
N THR A 43 6.72 11.37 -2.51
CA THR A 43 7.01 12.79 -2.22
C THR A 43 5.81 13.64 -2.63
N MET A 44 5.39 14.55 -1.78
CA MET A 44 4.28 15.47 -2.03
C MET A 44 4.75 16.90 -1.77
N VAL A 45 4.60 17.79 -2.78
CA VAL A 45 4.97 19.20 -2.70
C VAL A 45 3.74 20.05 -2.97
N GLU A 46 3.42 20.94 -2.06
CA GLU A 46 2.28 21.83 -2.19
C GLU A 46 2.68 23.12 -2.92
N HIS A 47 2.09 23.36 -4.09
CA HIS A 47 2.18 24.60 -4.85
C HIS A 47 0.88 25.43 -4.71
N CYS A 48 0.89 26.67 -5.18
CA CYS A 48 -0.30 27.55 -5.12
C CYS A 48 -1.56 26.91 -5.71
N ASN A 49 -1.45 26.29 -6.90
CA ASN A 49 -2.59 25.81 -7.68
C ASN A 49 -2.73 24.30 -7.78
N TYR A 50 -1.73 23.53 -7.33
CA TYR A 50 -1.69 22.08 -7.42
C TYR A 50 -0.77 21.49 -6.36
N TRP A 51 -0.89 20.19 -6.13
CA TRP A 51 0.09 19.36 -5.45
C TRP A 51 0.91 18.62 -6.50
N GLU A 52 2.23 18.68 -6.42
CA GLU A 52 3.10 17.78 -7.15
C GLU A 52 3.30 16.52 -6.31
N VAL A 53 2.95 15.36 -6.85
CA VAL A 53 3.13 14.07 -6.21
C VAL A 53 4.05 13.23 -7.07
N LYS A 54 5.20 12.83 -6.52
CA LYS A 54 6.18 11.96 -7.19
C LYS A 54 6.22 10.61 -6.50
N ILE A 55 6.09 9.56 -7.28
CA ILE A 55 6.30 8.19 -6.86
C ILE A 55 7.66 7.76 -7.39
N ALA A 56 8.59 7.42 -6.48
CA ALA A 56 9.89 6.88 -6.84
C ALA A 56 9.73 5.46 -7.42
N ASN A 57 10.58 5.13 -8.39
CA ASN A 57 10.56 3.78 -8.96
C ASN A 57 11.28 2.82 -8.00
N PRO A 58 10.59 1.82 -7.42
CA PRO A 58 11.17 0.92 -6.42
C PRO A 58 12.22 -0.04 -7.02
N TRP A 59 12.20 -0.23 -8.34
CA TRP A 59 13.15 -1.11 -9.05
C TRP A 59 14.30 -0.33 -9.72
N ARG A 60 14.10 0.98 -9.94
CA ARG A 60 15.07 1.87 -10.59
C ARG A 60 15.16 3.18 -9.80
N THR A 61 15.89 3.16 -8.70
CA THR A 61 15.94 4.21 -7.68
C THR A 61 16.34 5.62 -8.18
N THR A 62 16.92 5.72 -9.38
CA THR A 62 17.29 7.00 -10.00
C THR A 62 16.19 7.63 -10.84
N GLN A 63 15.04 6.97 -10.98
CA GLN A 63 13.93 7.41 -11.83
C GLN A 63 12.65 7.54 -11.01
N ALA A 64 11.77 8.46 -11.39
CA ALA A 64 10.40 8.44 -10.93
C ALA A 64 9.64 7.30 -11.64
N LEU A 65 8.77 6.62 -10.90
CA LEU A 65 7.78 5.72 -11.49
C LEU A 65 6.73 6.58 -12.21
N HIS A 66 6.18 7.57 -11.49
CA HIS A 66 5.20 8.50 -12.02
C HIS A 66 5.23 9.84 -11.31
N THR A 67 4.80 10.89 -12.03
CA THR A 67 4.57 12.23 -11.45
C THR A 67 3.15 12.68 -11.75
N TYR A 68 2.44 13.08 -10.69
CA TYR A 68 1.08 13.62 -10.77
C TYR A 68 1.07 15.08 -10.37
N TRP A 69 0.28 15.89 -11.09
CA TRP A 69 -0.19 17.17 -10.61
C TRP A 69 -1.64 17.06 -10.19
N VAL A 70 -1.90 17.19 -8.90
CA VAL A 70 -3.24 17.11 -8.32
C VAL A 70 -3.76 18.53 -8.15
N ALA A 71 -4.67 18.95 -9.02
CA ALA A 71 -5.17 20.32 -9.10
C ALA A 71 -5.95 20.72 -7.84
N LYS A 72 -5.74 21.94 -7.33
CA LYS A 72 -6.50 22.53 -6.21
C LYS A 72 -7.81 23.20 -6.66
N SER A 73 -7.90 23.56 -7.93
CA SER A 73 -9.06 24.23 -8.52
C SER A 73 -9.30 23.74 -9.94
N THR A 74 -10.40 24.18 -10.54
CA THR A 74 -10.78 23.87 -11.93
C THR A 74 -10.01 24.68 -12.98
N ASN A 75 -9.10 25.56 -12.56
CA ASN A 75 -8.30 26.36 -13.48
C ASN A 75 -7.43 25.47 -14.38
N THR A 76 -7.29 25.87 -15.62
CA THR A 76 -6.45 25.17 -16.58
C THR A 76 -4.98 25.31 -16.19
N LEU A 77 -4.34 24.18 -15.89
CA LEU A 77 -2.90 24.11 -15.65
C LEU A 77 -2.19 23.70 -16.94
N SER A 78 -1.07 24.34 -17.26
CA SER A 78 -0.18 23.88 -18.32
C SER A 78 0.71 22.78 -17.74
N VAL A 79 0.42 21.54 -18.10
CA VAL A 79 1.07 20.36 -17.54
C VAL A 79 2.27 19.95 -18.38
N PRO A 80 3.45 19.75 -17.80
CA PRO A 80 4.63 19.27 -18.52
C PRO A 80 4.41 17.89 -19.15
N GLN A 81 5.18 17.58 -20.19
CA GLN A 81 5.17 16.24 -20.78
C GLN A 81 5.61 15.19 -19.74
N GLY A 82 4.92 14.05 -19.69
CA GLY A 82 5.20 12.97 -18.74
C GLY A 82 4.59 13.17 -17.36
N VAL A 83 3.82 14.23 -17.11
CA VAL A 83 3.08 14.47 -15.89
C VAL A 83 1.60 14.20 -16.13
N THR A 84 0.96 13.48 -15.22
CA THR A 84 -0.48 13.21 -15.26
C THR A 84 -1.24 14.21 -14.39
N LEU A 85 -2.19 14.94 -15.00
CA LEU A 85 -3.07 15.85 -14.27
C LEU A 85 -4.24 15.09 -13.66
N ILE A 86 -4.43 15.25 -12.35
CA ILE A 86 -5.59 14.73 -11.61
C ILE A 86 -6.44 15.90 -11.14
N LYS A 87 -7.71 15.90 -11.50
CA LYS A 87 -8.71 16.86 -10.99
C LYS A 87 -9.36 16.26 -9.75
N ARG A 88 -9.15 16.86 -8.58
CA ARG A 88 -9.72 16.41 -7.32
C ARG A 88 -10.93 17.25 -6.87
N PRO A 89 -11.79 16.76 -5.98
CA PRO A 89 -11.81 15.38 -5.50
C PRO A 89 -12.18 14.40 -6.60
N LEU A 90 -11.64 13.18 -6.53
CA LEU A 90 -12.12 12.08 -7.36
C LEU A 90 -13.43 11.57 -6.77
N ASP A 91 -14.48 11.47 -7.59
CA ASP A 91 -15.80 11.01 -7.16
C ASP A 91 -16.19 9.66 -7.80
N ARG A 92 -15.43 9.22 -8.79
CA ARG A 92 -15.68 7.97 -9.52
C ARG A 92 -14.35 7.27 -9.80
N VAL A 93 -14.05 6.23 -9.03
CA VAL A 93 -12.80 5.48 -9.17
C VAL A 93 -13.06 3.98 -9.35
N VAL A 94 -12.15 3.31 -10.06
CA VAL A 94 -12.10 1.85 -10.14
C VAL A 94 -10.86 1.38 -9.38
N THR A 95 -10.99 0.38 -8.51
CA THR A 95 -9.87 -0.20 -7.77
C THR A 95 -9.54 -1.60 -8.28
N PHE A 96 -8.26 -1.87 -8.50
CA PHE A 96 -7.73 -3.15 -8.93
C PHE A 96 -7.26 -4.01 -7.76
N SER A 97 -7.54 -3.57 -6.53
CA SER A 97 -7.17 -4.28 -5.32
C SER A 97 -8.15 -4.01 -4.19
N THR A 98 -8.49 -5.04 -3.43
CA THR A 98 -9.28 -4.92 -2.19
C THR A 98 -8.56 -4.11 -1.12
N VAL A 99 -7.24 -4.01 -1.19
CA VAL A 99 -6.39 -3.18 -0.30
C VAL A 99 -6.81 -1.71 -0.39
N HIS A 100 -6.85 -1.16 -1.61
CA HIS A 100 -7.19 0.24 -1.83
C HIS A 100 -8.68 0.50 -1.59
N ALA A 101 -9.56 -0.45 -1.94
CA ALA A 101 -10.98 -0.35 -1.63
C ALA A 101 -11.21 -0.34 -0.10
N GLY A 102 -10.48 -1.17 0.67
CA GLY A 102 -10.50 -1.15 2.13
C GLY A 102 -10.04 0.18 2.72
N LEU A 103 -8.97 0.76 2.16
CA LEU A 103 -8.53 2.11 2.56
C LEU A 103 -9.61 3.17 2.30
N LEU A 104 -10.25 3.15 1.12
CA LEU A 104 -11.31 4.11 0.82
C LEU A 104 -12.49 3.98 1.79
N CYS A 105 -12.79 2.77 2.29
CA CYS A 105 -13.76 2.61 3.38
C CYS A 105 -13.28 3.29 4.69
N MET A 106 -12.00 3.17 5.02
CA MET A 106 -11.43 3.83 6.23
C MET A 106 -11.42 5.35 6.11
N LEU A 107 -11.33 5.88 4.88
CA LEU A 107 -11.39 7.31 4.57
C LEU A 107 -12.82 7.83 4.35
N HIS A 108 -13.85 7.02 4.58
CA HIS A 108 -15.26 7.36 4.31
C HIS A 108 -15.53 7.77 2.86
N ALA A 109 -14.81 7.17 1.92
CA ALA A 109 -14.87 7.44 0.48
C ALA A 109 -15.33 6.23 -0.35
N GLU A 110 -15.90 5.17 0.28
CA GLU A 110 -16.34 3.96 -0.39
C GLU A 110 -17.42 4.21 -1.44
N GLN A 111 -18.26 5.22 -1.25
CA GLN A 111 -19.31 5.61 -2.21
C GLN A 111 -18.76 6.14 -3.53
N LYS A 112 -17.45 6.46 -3.59
CA LYS A 112 -16.76 6.91 -4.80
C LYS A 112 -16.24 5.75 -5.64
N ILE A 113 -16.29 4.52 -5.13
CA ILE A 113 -15.91 3.32 -5.86
C ILE A 113 -17.06 2.92 -6.78
N VAL A 114 -16.85 3.02 -8.08
CA VAL A 114 -17.86 2.65 -9.10
C VAL A 114 -17.60 1.28 -9.72
N GLY A 115 -16.41 0.72 -9.50
CA GLY A 115 -16.06 -0.60 -10.00
C GLY A 115 -14.85 -1.19 -9.29
N MET A 116 -14.78 -2.51 -9.27
CA MET A 116 -13.66 -3.25 -8.70
C MET A 116 -13.36 -4.48 -9.55
N THR A 117 -12.09 -4.85 -9.63
CA THR A 117 -11.71 -6.19 -10.10
C THR A 117 -11.76 -7.20 -8.93
N ASP A 118 -11.78 -8.48 -9.27
CA ASP A 118 -11.59 -9.58 -8.32
C ASP A 118 -12.58 -9.57 -7.14
N LEU A 119 -13.85 -9.29 -7.38
CA LEU A 119 -14.90 -9.15 -6.36
C LEU A 119 -15.01 -10.33 -5.39
N ASN A 120 -14.57 -11.53 -5.79
CA ASN A 120 -14.58 -12.73 -4.96
C ASN A 120 -13.69 -12.59 -3.69
N TYR A 121 -12.71 -11.69 -3.71
CA TYR A 121 -11.84 -11.44 -2.58
C TYR A 121 -12.33 -10.35 -1.63
N VAL A 122 -13.41 -9.65 -1.98
CA VAL A 122 -14.00 -8.61 -1.13
C VAL A 122 -14.63 -9.24 0.11
N LYS A 123 -14.31 -8.70 1.28
CA LYS A 123 -14.84 -9.12 2.60
C LYS A 123 -15.46 -7.96 3.37
N HIS A 124 -15.15 -6.71 3.01
CA HIS A 124 -15.64 -5.54 3.71
C HIS A 124 -17.17 -5.40 3.57
N PRO A 125 -17.95 -5.31 4.68
CA PRO A 125 -19.42 -5.31 4.62
C PRO A 125 -20.01 -4.18 3.78
N LEU A 126 -19.42 -2.98 3.83
CA LEU A 126 -19.90 -1.84 3.03
C LEU A 126 -19.74 -2.12 1.53
N LEU A 127 -18.59 -2.68 1.11
CA LEU A 127 -18.33 -3.03 -0.28
C LEU A 127 -19.27 -4.14 -0.77
N LEU A 128 -19.44 -5.20 0.03
CA LEU A 128 -20.37 -6.29 -0.29
C LEU A 128 -21.80 -5.79 -0.46
N ASN A 129 -22.23 -4.85 0.40
CA ASN A 129 -23.56 -4.25 0.28
C ASN A 129 -23.67 -3.37 -0.98
N ALA A 130 -22.63 -2.57 -1.30
CA ALA A 130 -22.60 -1.75 -2.51
C ALA A 130 -22.62 -2.60 -3.80
N VAL A 131 -21.91 -3.75 -3.82
CA VAL A 131 -21.97 -4.72 -4.92
C VAL A 131 -23.38 -5.29 -5.08
N LYS A 132 -24.02 -5.71 -3.97
CA LYS A 132 -25.40 -6.24 -4.00
C LYS A 132 -26.41 -5.23 -4.52
N LYS A 133 -26.18 -3.94 -4.26
CA LYS A 133 -27.04 -2.84 -4.74
C LYS A 133 -26.72 -2.39 -6.17
N GLY A 134 -25.74 -3.00 -6.84
CA GLY A 134 -25.32 -2.60 -8.18
C GLY A 134 -24.58 -1.25 -8.23
N GLN A 135 -24.11 -0.75 -7.08
CA GLN A 135 -23.36 0.52 -6.99
C GLN A 135 -21.90 0.33 -7.39
N ILE A 136 -21.35 -0.86 -7.18
CA ILE A 136 -20.01 -1.27 -7.61
C ILE A 136 -20.16 -2.32 -8.69
N THR A 137 -19.62 -2.04 -9.88
CA THR A 137 -19.65 -2.94 -11.03
C THR A 137 -18.45 -3.90 -10.99
N ASP A 138 -18.66 -5.15 -11.34
CA ASP A 138 -17.60 -6.13 -11.54
C ASP A 138 -16.80 -5.81 -12.81
N MET A 139 -15.53 -5.47 -12.64
CA MET A 139 -14.59 -5.15 -13.72
C MET A 139 -13.79 -6.37 -14.20
N GLY A 140 -14.15 -7.58 -13.77
CA GLY A 140 -13.43 -8.80 -14.09
C GLY A 140 -12.23 -9.05 -13.21
N SER A 141 -11.22 -9.73 -13.74
CA SER A 141 -9.96 -10.01 -13.03
C SER A 141 -8.97 -8.85 -13.21
N GLY A 142 -8.13 -8.58 -12.20
CA GLY A 142 -7.06 -7.58 -12.29
C GLY A 142 -6.04 -7.86 -13.38
N LEU A 143 -5.86 -9.14 -13.77
CA LEU A 143 -4.98 -9.52 -14.90
C LEU A 143 -5.67 -9.39 -16.26
N GLN A 144 -7.00 -9.47 -16.31
CA GLN A 144 -7.82 -9.38 -17.53
C GLN A 144 -9.08 -8.56 -17.24
N PRO A 145 -8.92 -7.22 -17.05
CA PRO A 145 -10.04 -6.35 -16.76
C PRO A 145 -10.97 -6.19 -17.95
N ASN A 146 -12.26 -6.02 -17.68
CA ASN A 146 -13.25 -5.73 -18.70
C ASN A 146 -13.21 -4.25 -19.08
N ILE A 147 -12.59 -3.95 -20.23
CA ILE A 147 -12.35 -2.59 -20.70
C ILE A 147 -13.65 -1.83 -20.98
N GLU A 148 -14.63 -2.50 -21.58
CA GLU A 148 -15.92 -1.89 -21.91
C GLU A 148 -16.63 -1.41 -20.62
N ARG A 149 -16.70 -2.25 -19.59
CA ARG A 149 -17.28 -1.86 -18.30
C ARG A 149 -16.54 -0.72 -17.62
N ILE A 150 -15.20 -0.67 -17.73
CA ILE A 150 -14.41 0.44 -17.19
C ILE A 150 -14.77 1.75 -17.90
N ILE A 151 -14.92 1.74 -19.21
CA ILE A 151 -15.32 2.90 -20.00
C ILE A 151 -16.75 3.33 -19.63
N GLU A 152 -17.69 2.40 -19.58
CA GLU A 152 -19.11 2.64 -19.20
C GLU A 152 -19.22 3.22 -17.78
N ALA A 153 -18.33 2.83 -16.87
CA ALA A 153 -18.31 3.34 -15.50
C ALA A 153 -17.96 4.82 -15.41
N ASN A 154 -17.47 5.46 -16.49
CA ASN A 154 -17.01 6.85 -16.50
C ASN A 154 -16.09 7.16 -15.32
N ALA A 155 -15.10 6.28 -15.08
CA ALA A 155 -14.15 6.45 -14.01
C ALA A 155 -13.23 7.65 -14.27
N GLN A 156 -12.91 8.41 -13.22
CA GLN A 156 -11.98 9.54 -13.28
C GLN A 156 -10.53 9.09 -13.02
N ALA A 157 -10.34 7.94 -12.40
CA ALA A 157 -9.04 7.30 -12.20
C ALA A 157 -9.18 5.79 -11.95
N LEU A 158 -8.11 5.05 -12.30
CA LEU A 158 -7.96 3.62 -12.01
C LEU A 158 -6.81 3.43 -11.03
N PHE A 159 -7.06 2.79 -9.90
CA PHE A 159 -6.03 2.47 -8.90
C PHE A 159 -5.42 1.12 -9.23
N VAL A 160 -4.19 1.12 -9.73
CA VAL A 160 -3.48 -0.05 -10.22
C VAL A 160 -2.21 -0.30 -9.41
N SER A 161 -1.83 -1.55 -9.22
CA SER A 161 -0.56 -1.90 -8.57
C SER A 161 0.51 -2.12 -9.64
N PRO A 162 1.57 -1.31 -9.69
CA PRO A 162 2.68 -1.54 -10.60
C PRO A 162 3.46 -2.79 -10.19
N PHE A 163 4.13 -3.45 -11.12
CA PHE A 163 5.07 -4.53 -10.85
C PHE A 163 6.25 -4.52 -11.81
N GLU A 164 7.37 -5.06 -11.38
CA GLU A 164 8.59 -5.05 -12.17
C GLU A 164 8.39 -5.78 -13.51
N ASN A 165 8.90 -5.17 -14.57
CA ASN A 165 8.84 -5.72 -15.93
C ASN A 165 7.41 -5.99 -16.43
N SER A 166 6.41 -5.28 -15.90
CA SER A 166 5.01 -5.41 -16.37
C SER A 166 4.84 -5.10 -17.87
N GLY A 167 5.78 -4.38 -18.46
CA GLY A 167 5.66 -3.90 -19.85
C GLY A 167 4.55 -2.87 -20.05
N GLY A 168 3.98 -2.34 -18.95
CA GLY A 168 2.83 -1.46 -18.92
C GLY A 168 1.53 -2.18 -18.53
N TYR A 169 0.41 -1.44 -18.59
CA TYR A 169 -0.92 -1.94 -18.20
C TYR A 169 -1.78 -2.35 -19.42
N GLY A 170 -1.16 -2.43 -20.59
CA GLY A 170 -1.85 -2.87 -21.79
C GLY A 170 -2.98 -1.94 -22.25
N LYS A 171 -4.14 -2.51 -22.60
CA LYS A 171 -5.25 -1.73 -23.16
C LYS A 171 -5.80 -0.63 -22.23
N ILE A 172 -5.69 -0.77 -20.91
CA ILE A 172 -6.21 0.26 -19.99
C ILE A 172 -5.43 1.58 -20.07
N GLU A 173 -4.21 1.59 -20.59
CA GLU A 173 -3.45 2.83 -20.84
C GLU A 173 -4.03 3.66 -21.99
N THR A 174 -4.73 3.00 -22.90
CA THR A 174 -5.22 3.63 -24.13
C THR A 174 -6.63 4.22 -24.01
N ILE A 175 -7.33 3.98 -22.89
CA ILE A 175 -8.71 4.45 -22.72
C ILE A 175 -8.82 5.89 -22.23
N GLY A 176 -7.69 6.57 -21.98
CA GLY A 176 -7.65 7.98 -21.59
C GLY A 176 -8.06 8.26 -20.15
N VAL A 177 -8.23 7.23 -19.31
CA VAL A 177 -8.48 7.38 -17.87
C VAL A 177 -7.14 7.36 -17.11
N PRO A 178 -6.85 8.35 -16.24
CA PRO A 178 -5.62 8.38 -15.46
C PRO A 178 -5.42 7.12 -14.63
N LEU A 179 -4.21 6.56 -14.68
CA LEU A 179 -3.79 5.46 -13.81
C LEU A 179 -3.10 6.02 -12.58
N ILE A 180 -3.53 5.62 -11.40
CA ILE A 180 -2.87 5.92 -10.13
C ILE A 180 -2.05 4.70 -9.75
N GLU A 181 -0.74 4.81 -9.85
CA GLU A 181 0.19 3.72 -9.57
C GLU A 181 0.42 3.56 -8.05
N CYS A 182 -0.21 2.56 -7.48
CA CYS A 182 -0.24 2.29 -6.06
C CYS A 182 0.99 1.44 -5.66
N ALA A 183 2.17 2.07 -5.56
CA ALA A 183 3.42 1.40 -5.19
C ALA A 183 3.62 1.29 -3.66
N ASP A 184 2.59 1.57 -2.86
CA ASP A 184 2.62 1.50 -1.40
C ASP A 184 3.11 0.16 -0.85
N TYR A 185 2.81 -0.93 -1.55
CA TYR A 185 3.20 -2.28 -1.12
C TYR A 185 4.72 -2.52 -1.19
N MET A 186 5.47 -1.67 -1.90
CA MET A 186 6.93 -1.71 -2.01
C MET A 186 7.65 -0.90 -0.93
N GLU A 187 6.91 -0.20 -0.07
CA GLU A 187 7.51 0.49 1.07
C GLU A 187 8.20 -0.49 2.01
N PRO A 188 9.42 -0.16 2.47
CA PRO A 188 10.21 -1.08 3.31
C PRO A 188 9.66 -1.24 4.73
N THR A 189 8.79 -0.34 5.17
CA THR A 189 8.22 -0.37 6.53
C THR A 189 6.70 -0.33 6.51
N ALA A 190 6.10 -0.94 7.52
CA ALA A 190 4.66 -0.95 7.67
C ALA A 190 4.05 0.45 7.85
N LEU A 191 4.73 1.34 8.59
CA LEU A 191 4.31 2.74 8.74
C LEU A 191 4.55 3.54 7.46
N GLY A 192 5.61 3.26 6.69
CA GLY A 192 5.82 3.86 5.37
C GLY A 192 4.67 3.55 4.43
N ARG A 193 4.27 2.28 4.38
CA ARG A 193 3.10 1.86 3.60
C ARG A 193 1.82 2.55 4.07
N ALA A 194 1.57 2.58 5.37
CA ALA A 194 0.38 3.21 5.93
C ALA A 194 0.33 4.73 5.64
N GLU A 195 1.47 5.41 5.59
CA GLU A 195 1.52 6.86 5.36
C GLU A 195 1.02 7.27 3.97
N TRP A 196 0.99 6.36 3.00
CA TRP A 196 0.39 6.60 1.69
C TRP A 196 -1.10 6.96 1.77
N MET A 197 -1.78 6.68 2.89
CA MET A 197 -3.17 7.14 3.08
C MET A 197 -3.32 8.65 2.92
N LYS A 198 -2.27 9.44 3.16
CA LYS A 198 -2.26 10.90 2.94
C LYS A 198 -2.42 11.25 1.45
N PHE A 199 -1.76 10.51 0.56
CA PHE A 199 -1.93 10.68 -0.89
C PHE A 199 -3.33 10.30 -1.33
N TYR A 200 -3.85 9.17 -0.87
CA TYR A 200 -5.22 8.76 -1.20
C TYR A 200 -6.25 9.74 -0.62
N GLY A 201 -6.03 10.24 0.59
CA GLY A 201 -6.85 11.31 1.18
C GLY A 201 -6.84 12.58 0.33
N LEU A 202 -5.68 12.98 -0.20
CA LEU A 202 -5.57 14.11 -1.12
C LEU A 202 -6.41 13.89 -2.38
N LEU A 203 -6.34 12.71 -2.99
CA LEU A 203 -7.11 12.36 -4.19
C LEU A 203 -8.62 12.37 -3.94
N MET A 204 -9.05 11.85 -2.80
CA MET A 204 -10.46 11.73 -2.43
C MET A 204 -11.04 13.03 -1.82
N GLY A 205 -10.23 14.03 -1.49
CA GLY A 205 -10.67 15.21 -0.75
C GLY A 205 -10.84 14.96 0.75
N GLU A 206 -10.26 13.88 1.27
CA GLU A 206 -10.36 13.41 2.66
C GLU A 206 -9.03 13.56 3.43
N GLN A 207 -8.29 14.66 3.20
CA GLN A 207 -6.96 14.87 3.78
C GLN A 207 -6.99 14.86 5.31
N GLN A 208 -7.96 15.56 5.94
CA GLN A 208 -8.05 15.61 7.40
C GLN A 208 -8.34 14.24 8.01
N THR A 209 -9.20 13.45 7.36
CA THR A 209 -9.52 12.08 7.76
C THR A 209 -8.26 11.21 7.66
N ALA A 210 -7.51 11.32 6.55
CA ALA A 210 -6.29 10.56 6.33
C ALA A 210 -5.19 10.92 7.35
N ASP A 211 -4.97 12.20 7.62
CA ASP A 211 -3.99 12.66 8.61
C ASP A 211 -4.34 12.19 10.01
N SER A 212 -5.61 12.29 10.40
CA SER A 212 -6.10 11.83 11.71
C SER A 212 -5.94 10.32 11.87
N LEU A 213 -6.31 9.56 10.83
CA LEU A 213 -6.18 8.11 10.81
C LEU A 213 -4.71 7.69 10.88
N PHE A 214 -3.83 8.33 10.10
CA PHE A 214 -2.40 8.01 10.14
C PHE A 214 -1.80 8.27 11.53
N ASN A 215 -2.14 9.40 12.16
CA ASN A 215 -1.66 9.73 13.50
C ASN A 215 -2.13 8.69 14.55
N GLU A 216 -3.37 8.20 14.42
CA GLU A 216 -3.89 7.11 15.26
C GLU A 216 -3.08 5.83 15.07
N VAL A 217 -2.89 5.42 13.82
CA VAL A 217 -2.13 4.21 13.44
C VAL A 217 -0.69 4.29 13.92
N GLU A 218 -0.02 5.40 13.67
CA GLU A 218 1.36 5.63 14.11
C GLU A 218 1.49 5.48 15.63
N LYS A 219 0.64 6.20 16.38
CA LYS A 219 0.64 6.16 17.85
C LYS A 219 0.40 4.74 18.37
N ALA A 220 -0.57 4.04 17.81
CA ALA A 220 -0.90 2.68 18.21
C ALA A 220 0.26 1.71 17.89
N TYR A 221 0.82 1.79 16.69
CA TYR A 221 1.93 0.94 16.25
C TYR A 221 3.17 1.14 17.14
N LEU A 222 3.57 2.38 17.37
CA LEU A 222 4.75 2.71 18.20
C LEU A 222 4.54 2.30 19.66
N HIS A 223 3.34 2.45 20.20
CA HIS A 223 3.00 1.96 21.53
C HIS A 223 3.16 0.43 21.63
N LEU A 224 2.63 -0.31 20.67
CA LEU A 224 2.75 -1.77 20.60
C LEU A 224 4.20 -2.23 20.46
N LYS A 225 4.96 -1.61 19.58
CA LYS A 225 6.39 -1.90 19.41
C LYS A 225 7.18 -1.66 20.70
N ASN A 226 6.90 -0.56 21.40
CA ASN A 226 7.55 -0.27 22.68
C ASN A 226 7.15 -1.26 23.78
N TYR A 227 5.88 -1.69 23.82
CA TYR A 227 5.42 -2.76 24.70
C TYR A 227 6.20 -4.05 24.44
N ALA A 228 6.26 -4.50 23.18
CA ALA A 228 6.96 -5.74 22.82
C ALA A 228 8.45 -5.70 23.23
N ARG A 229 9.12 -4.57 23.08
CA ARG A 229 10.54 -4.40 23.48
C ARG A 229 10.78 -4.68 24.97
N GLN A 230 9.78 -4.47 25.83
CA GLN A 230 9.88 -4.68 27.27
C GLN A 230 9.63 -6.13 27.68
N THR A 231 9.06 -6.96 26.81
CA THR A 231 8.84 -8.38 27.08
C THR A 231 10.16 -9.15 27.11
N LYS A 232 10.22 -10.23 27.86
CA LYS A 232 11.43 -11.08 27.97
C LYS A 232 11.45 -12.21 26.93
N SER A 233 10.28 -12.69 26.52
CA SER A 233 10.14 -13.77 25.54
C SER A 233 10.60 -13.32 24.15
N ARG A 234 11.25 -14.24 23.44
CA ARG A 234 11.70 -14.06 22.05
C ARG A 234 11.47 -15.36 21.28
N PRO A 235 10.20 -15.77 21.08
CA PRO A 235 9.91 -17.04 20.43
C PRO A 235 10.41 -17.03 18.98
N THR A 236 10.88 -18.17 18.53
CA THR A 236 11.20 -18.39 17.11
C THR A 236 9.93 -18.62 16.32
N VAL A 237 9.85 -18.04 15.11
CA VAL A 237 8.65 -18.13 14.28
C VAL A 237 8.99 -18.50 12.84
N MET A 238 8.20 -19.42 12.30
CA MET A 238 8.12 -19.73 10.88
C MET A 238 6.78 -19.27 10.30
N VAL A 239 6.75 -18.99 8.98
CA VAL A 239 5.61 -18.35 8.33
C VAL A 239 5.17 -19.11 7.09
N ASP A 240 3.86 -19.09 6.82
CA ASP A 240 3.15 -19.68 5.69
C ASP A 240 3.32 -21.20 5.58
N LYS A 241 2.98 -21.76 4.44
CA LYS A 241 3.01 -23.20 4.15
C LYS A 241 3.21 -23.44 2.65
N MET A 242 3.34 -24.68 2.25
CA MET A 242 3.47 -25.05 0.84
C MET A 242 2.27 -24.56 0.02
N VAL A 243 2.57 -24.06 -1.17
CA VAL A 243 1.61 -23.80 -2.25
C VAL A 243 2.07 -24.62 -3.45
N GLY A 244 1.36 -25.69 -3.72
CA GLY A 244 1.84 -26.72 -4.68
C GLY A 244 3.14 -27.35 -4.16
N SER A 245 4.21 -27.24 -4.94
CA SER A 245 5.53 -27.80 -4.61
C SER A 245 6.50 -26.78 -3.99
N VAL A 246 6.07 -25.54 -3.72
CA VAL A 246 6.94 -24.45 -3.28
C VAL A 246 6.43 -23.84 -1.98
N TRP A 247 7.36 -23.54 -1.08
CA TRP A 247 7.08 -22.75 0.11
C TRP A 247 7.52 -21.31 -0.12
N TYR A 248 6.57 -20.39 -0.21
CA TYR A 248 6.84 -18.96 -0.30
C TYR A 248 6.95 -18.37 1.10
N VAL A 249 8.17 -18.04 1.51
CA VAL A 249 8.42 -17.40 2.82
C VAL A 249 8.76 -15.92 2.64
N PRO A 250 8.26 -15.03 3.51
CA PRO A 250 8.66 -13.62 3.47
C PRO A 250 10.17 -13.47 3.65
N GLY A 251 10.82 -12.61 2.88
CA GLY A 251 12.21 -12.23 3.13
C GLY A 251 12.35 -11.45 4.45
N GLY A 252 13.54 -11.41 5.01
CA GLY A 252 13.81 -10.73 6.28
C GLY A 252 13.56 -9.22 6.23
N LYS A 253 13.75 -8.60 5.07
CA LYS A 253 13.48 -7.16 4.84
C LYS A 253 12.06 -6.89 4.32
N SER A 254 11.21 -7.90 4.22
CA SER A 254 9.81 -7.71 3.88
C SER A 254 9.05 -6.98 5.01
N THR A 255 7.95 -6.33 4.67
CA THR A 255 7.08 -5.68 5.68
C THR A 255 6.71 -6.63 6.83
N LEU A 256 6.39 -7.90 6.51
CA LEU A 256 6.07 -8.89 7.55
C LEU A 256 7.31 -9.28 8.36
N GLY A 257 8.48 -9.50 7.72
CA GLY A 257 9.74 -9.78 8.43
C GLY A 257 10.09 -8.69 9.45
N VAL A 258 9.96 -7.42 9.03
CA VAL A 258 10.16 -6.27 9.93
C VAL A 258 9.13 -6.25 11.06
N MET A 259 7.85 -6.53 10.79
CA MET A 259 6.80 -6.56 11.82
C MET A 259 7.00 -7.69 12.83
N LEU A 260 7.49 -8.86 12.40
CA LEU A 260 7.86 -9.96 13.31
C LEU A 260 8.98 -9.54 14.27
N ALA A 261 10.00 -8.82 13.76
CA ALA A 261 11.04 -8.25 14.60
C ALA A 261 10.50 -7.18 15.56
N ASP A 262 9.56 -6.32 15.11
CA ASP A 262 8.91 -5.32 15.95
C ASP A 262 8.04 -5.96 17.06
N ALA A 263 7.45 -7.13 16.80
CA ALA A 263 6.77 -7.96 17.80
C ALA A 263 7.74 -8.75 18.70
N GLN A 264 9.05 -8.60 18.53
CA GLN A 264 10.10 -9.32 19.25
C GLN A 264 10.05 -10.85 19.05
N MET A 265 9.61 -11.29 17.87
CA MET A 265 9.74 -12.68 17.42
C MET A 265 11.05 -12.86 16.67
N ARG A 266 11.70 -14.01 16.82
CA ARG A 266 12.90 -14.39 16.05
C ARG A 266 12.45 -15.12 14.78
N TYR A 267 12.31 -14.38 13.71
CA TYR A 267 11.94 -14.94 12.42
C TYR A 267 13.12 -15.79 11.89
N ILE A 268 12.83 -16.99 11.39
CA ILE A 268 13.86 -17.94 10.93
C ILE A 268 14.72 -17.35 9.79
N TYR A 269 14.14 -16.53 8.94
CA TYR A 269 14.81 -15.87 7.82
C TYR A 269 15.02 -14.37 8.04
N ALA A 270 15.19 -13.92 9.30
CA ALA A 270 15.36 -12.51 9.64
C ALA A 270 16.60 -11.86 8.98
N ASP A 271 17.65 -12.64 8.75
CA ASP A 271 18.92 -12.17 8.16
C ASP A 271 18.89 -12.13 6.62
N ASP A 272 17.80 -12.57 6.02
CA ASP A 272 17.63 -12.51 4.57
C ASP A 272 17.36 -11.07 4.09
N GLU A 273 18.04 -10.66 3.02
CA GLU A 273 18.00 -9.28 2.53
C GLU A 273 16.86 -9.00 1.54
N HIS A 274 16.05 -9.99 1.17
CA HIS A 274 14.94 -9.79 0.25
C HIS A 274 13.79 -9.02 0.93
N SER A 275 13.24 -8.05 0.22
CA SER A 275 11.99 -7.35 0.59
C SER A 275 10.73 -8.08 0.13
N GLY A 276 10.85 -9.02 -0.80
CA GLY A 276 9.77 -9.87 -1.32
C GLY A 276 9.74 -11.24 -0.66
N SER A 277 9.05 -12.19 -1.30
CA SER A 277 9.00 -13.58 -0.86
C SER A 277 10.11 -14.41 -1.54
N MET A 278 10.68 -15.34 -0.80
CA MET A 278 11.60 -16.36 -1.30
C MET A 278 10.84 -17.65 -1.60
N ALA A 279 11.20 -18.30 -2.68
CA ALA A 279 10.67 -19.61 -3.07
C ALA A 279 11.61 -20.71 -2.61
N LEU A 280 11.22 -21.51 -1.62
CA LEU A 280 12.03 -22.55 -1.01
C LEU A 280 11.38 -23.94 -1.16
N PRO A 281 12.19 -25.03 -1.30
CA PRO A 281 11.65 -26.38 -1.22
C PRO A 281 11.35 -26.76 0.25
N PHE A 282 10.49 -27.74 0.44
CA PHE A 282 10.07 -28.23 1.76
C PHE A 282 11.26 -28.63 2.64
N GLU A 283 12.21 -29.37 2.10
CA GLU A 283 13.37 -29.90 2.83
C GLU A 283 14.24 -28.78 3.40
N ARG A 284 14.36 -27.67 2.66
CA ARG A 284 15.09 -26.50 3.12
C ARG A 284 14.40 -25.88 4.33
N VAL A 285 13.09 -25.63 4.23
CA VAL A 285 12.31 -25.05 5.35
C VAL A 285 12.29 -25.98 6.55
N LEU A 286 12.17 -27.31 6.33
CA LEU A 286 12.24 -28.27 7.42
C LEU A 286 13.61 -28.24 8.13
N THR A 287 14.70 -28.15 7.38
CA THR A 287 16.04 -28.05 7.96
C THR A 287 16.20 -26.80 8.81
N ASP A 288 15.74 -25.66 8.30
CA ASP A 288 15.95 -24.36 8.93
C ASP A 288 14.98 -24.10 10.09
N ALA A 289 13.74 -24.58 10.00
CA ALA A 289 12.62 -24.15 10.86
C ALA A 289 11.95 -25.25 11.68
N LYS A 290 12.46 -26.51 11.64
CA LYS A 290 11.83 -27.64 12.38
C LYS A 290 11.64 -27.39 13.86
N ASP A 291 12.54 -26.62 14.49
CA ASP A 291 12.57 -26.32 15.90
C ASP A 291 11.88 -24.97 16.25
N ALA A 292 11.21 -24.32 15.30
CA ALA A 292 10.50 -23.08 15.53
C ALA A 292 9.39 -23.26 16.61
N ASP A 293 9.28 -22.27 17.51
CA ASP A 293 8.32 -22.30 18.62
C ASP A 293 6.89 -22.06 18.14
N ILE A 294 6.74 -21.23 17.09
CA ILE A 294 5.46 -20.78 16.57
C ILE A 294 5.45 -20.96 15.05
N TRP A 295 4.32 -21.39 14.53
CA TRP A 295 4.04 -21.44 13.12
C TRP A 295 2.84 -20.57 12.78
N LEU A 296 3.06 -19.47 12.05
CA LEU A 296 2.02 -18.58 11.53
C LEU A 296 1.72 -18.95 10.08
N MET A 297 0.45 -19.11 9.72
CA MET A 297 0.10 -19.42 8.34
C MET A 297 -1.18 -18.74 7.87
N ARG A 298 -1.26 -18.49 6.59
CA ARG A 298 -2.47 -18.09 5.91
C ARG A 298 -3.03 -19.30 5.16
N TYR A 299 -4.34 -19.46 5.24
CA TYR A 299 -5.04 -20.52 4.54
C TYR A 299 -6.39 -20.02 4.00
N ALA A 300 -6.98 -20.80 3.09
CA ALA A 300 -8.34 -20.58 2.62
C ALA A 300 -9.16 -21.79 3.05
N SER A 301 -10.09 -21.62 3.98
CA SER A 301 -10.93 -22.71 4.46
C SER A 301 -11.84 -23.27 3.36
N SER A 302 -12.20 -24.54 3.50
CA SER A 302 -13.35 -25.09 2.78
C SER A 302 -14.64 -24.75 3.52
N PRO A 303 -15.74 -24.39 2.85
CA PRO A 303 -17.04 -24.20 3.51
C PRO A 303 -17.55 -25.46 4.22
N ALA A 304 -17.02 -26.64 3.87
CA ALA A 304 -17.51 -27.93 4.33
C ALA A 304 -16.90 -28.40 5.66
N ALA A 305 -15.74 -27.84 6.07
CA ALA A 305 -15.06 -28.32 7.28
C ALA A 305 -14.12 -27.26 7.88
N PRO A 306 -13.98 -27.23 9.21
CA PRO A 306 -12.99 -26.36 9.86
C PRO A 306 -11.58 -26.78 9.46
N TYR A 307 -10.66 -25.79 9.43
CA TYR A 307 -9.25 -26.03 9.19
C TYR A 307 -8.57 -26.42 10.50
N THR A 308 -8.03 -27.64 10.57
CA THR A 308 -7.42 -28.24 11.75
C THR A 308 -5.97 -28.67 11.48
N LEU A 309 -5.23 -29.08 12.52
CA LEU A 309 -3.91 -29.70 12.34
C LEU A 309 -3.98 -30.97 11.49
N THR A 310 -5.08 -31.72 11.58
CA THR A 310 -5.33 -32.88 10.71
C THR A 310 -5.48 -32.47 9.25
N THR A 311 -6.22 -31.39 8.98
CA THR A 311 -6.36 -30.83 7.64
C THR A 311 -5.01 -30.37 7.10
N LEU A 312 -4.22 -29.66 7.94
CA LEU A 312 -2.89 -29.21 7.57
C LEU A 312 -1.96 -30.39 7.25
N LEU A 313 -1.98 -31.46 8.05
CA LEU A 313 -1.16 -32.66 7.82
C LEU A 313 -1.56 -33.37 6.53
N ALA A 314 -2.85 -33.36 6.15
CA ALA A 314 -3.32 -33.95 4.92
C ALA A 314 -2.79 -33.23 3.66
N GLU A 315 -2.43 -31.94 3.76
CA GLU A 315 -1.81 -31.19 2.68
C GLU A 315 -0.38 -31.63 2.42
N HIS A 316 0.38 -32.00 3.48
CA HIS A 316 1.75 -32.50 3.37
C HIS A 316 2.14 -33.31 4.60
N HIS A 317 2.44 -34.59 4.42
CA HIS A 317 2.73 -35.55 5.52
C HIS A 317 3.95 -35.21 6.39
N GLY A 318 4.87 -34.36 5.88
CA GLY A 318 6.04 -33.95 6.65
C GLY A 318 5.80 -32.82 7.65
N TYR A 319 4.59 -32.26 7.72
CA TYR A 319 4.27 -31.15 8.62
C TYR A 319 4.28 -31.54 10.11
N ASP A 320 4.04 -32.81 10.44
CA ASP A 320 4.16 -33.35 11.80
C ASP A 320 5.59 -33.36 12.35
N ARG A 321 6.60 -33.15 11.49
CA ARG A 321 8.02 -33.06 11.89
C ARG A 321 8.39 -31.71 12.49
N PHE A 322 7.54 -30.69 12.36
CA PHE A 322 7.78 -29.37 12.96
C PHE A 322 7.35 -29.36 14.43
N LYS A 323 8.21 -28.82 15.29
CA LYS A 323 7.95 -28.65 16.73
C LYS A 323 6.63 -27.91 16.98
N ALA A 324 6.36 -26.85 16.23
CA ALA A 324 5.13 -26.06 16.39
C ALA A 324 3.86 -26.91 16.14
N TRP A 325 3.88 -27.81 15.16
CA TRP A 325 2.77 -28.74 14.93
C TRP A 325 2.60 -29.72 16.09
N GLN A 326 3.70 -30.32 16.58
CA GLN A 326 3.71 -31.28 17.68
C GLN A 326 3.19 -30.66 18.99
N GLN A 327 3.56 -29.41 19.26
CA GLN A 327 3.15 -28.66 20.44
C GLN A 327 1.79 -27.97 20.31
N GLY A 328 1.20 -27.96 19.11
CA GLY A 328 -0.05 -27.27 18.82
C GLY A 328 0.10 -25.73 18.95
N THR A 329 1.25 -25.18 18.57
CA THR A 329 1.53 -23.73 18.52
C THR A 329 1.45 -23.19 17.08
N CYS A 330 0.54 -23.77 16.30
CA CYS A 330 0.18 -23.33 14.96
C CYS A 330 -0.95 -22.30 15.04
N TYR A 331 -0.78 -21.18 14.38
CA TYR A 331 -1.78 -20.11 14.31
C TYR A 331 -2.09 -19.80 12.86
N GLY A 332 -3.36 -19.73 12.51
CA GLY A 332 -3.83 -19.56 11.16
C GLY A 332 -4.75 -18.37 10.97
N CYS A 333 -4.63 -17.72 9.84
CA CYS A 333 -5.58 -16.72 9.36
C CYS A 333 -6.34 -17.29 8.16
N ASP A 334 -7.66 -17.44 8.31
CA ASP A 334 -8.52 -17.80 7.19
C ASP A 334 -8.77 -16.59 6.29
N THR A 335 -8.10 -16.55 5.14
CA THR A 335 -8.20 -15.44 4.19
C THR A 335 -9.55 -15.36 3.45
N ARG A 336 -10.39 -16.41 3.53
CA ARG A 336 -11.77 -16.37 3.00
C ARG A 336 -12.71 -15.60 3.90
N MET A 337 -12.45 -15.60 5.20
CA MET A 337 -13.33 -15.00 6.20
C MET A 337 -12.76 -13.69 6.75
N SER A 338 -11.46 -13.54 6.74
CA SER A 338 -10.74 -12.42 7.35
C SER A 338 -10.62 -11.23 6.39
N ARG A 339 -10.65 -10.02 6.95
CA ARG A 339 -10.32 -8.77 6.24
C ARG A 339 -8.83 -8.42 6.32
N LEU A 340 -7.97 -9.40 6.56
CA LEU A 340 -6.53 -9.20 6.70
C LEU A 340 -5.95 -8.30 5.61
N PHE A 341 -6.22 -8.64 4.34
CA PHE A 341 -5.69 -7.90 3.19
C PHE A 341 -6.34 -6.54 2.96
N GLU A 342 -7.57 -6.34 3.40
CA GLU A 342 -8.28 -5.06 3.28
C GLU A 342 -7.86 -4.06 4.37
N GLU A 343 -7.36 -4.54 5.51
CA GLU A 343 -7.09 -3.71 6.68
C GLU A 343 -5.61 -3.51 6.95
N THR A 344 -4.84 -4.59 7.04
CA THR A 344 -3.47 -4.54 7.59
C THR A 344 -2.47 -3.69 6.79
N PRO A 345 -2.61 -3.49 5.47
CA PRO A 345 -1.72 -2.60 4.74
C PRO A 345 -1.73 -1.16 5.26
N PHE A 346 -2.89 -0.67 5.70
CA PHE A 346 -3.07 0.68 6.25
C PHE A 346 -3.38 0.70 7.75
N ARG A 347 -3.59 -0.48 8.36
CA ARG A 347 -3.71 -0.69 9.82
C ARG A 347 -2.69 -1.74 10.29
N PRO A 348 -1.39 -1.45 10.10
CA PRO A 348 -0.33 -2.36 10.57
C PRO A 348 -0.31 -2.51 12.09
N ASP A 349 -0.87 -1.58 12.82
CA ASP A 349 -1.10 -1.66 14.26
C ASP A 349 -1.97 -2.87 14.65
N PHE A 350 -2.99 -3.21 13.86
CA PHE A 350 -3.82 -4.40 14.09
C PHE A 350 -3.01 -5.69 13.90
N MET A 351 -2.21 -5.77 12.83
CA MET A 351 -1.33 -6.92 12.59
C MET A 351 -0.28 -7.06 13.68
N LEU A 352 0.38 -5.96 14.09
CA LEU A 352 1.37 -5.98 15.15
C LEU A 352 0.75 -6.41 16.49
N SER A 353 -0.50 -5.99 16.78
CA SER A 353 -1.23 -6.42 17.96
C SER A 353 -1.45 -7.93 17.99
N ASP A 354 -1.81 -8.54 16.85
CA ASP A 354 -1.98 -10.00 16.72
C ASP A 354 -0.66 -10.74 16.94
N LEU A 355 0.42 -10.28 16.30
CA LEU A 355 1.74 -10.88 16.49
C LEU A 355 2.19 -10.82 17.95
N ILE A 356 1.93 -9.70 18.64
CA ILE A 356 2.23 -9.56 20.08
C ILE A 356 1.33 -10.49 20.92
N ALA A 357 0.05 -10.61 20.60
CA ALA A 357 -0.86 -11.53 21.33
C ALA A 357 -0.37 -12.98 21.28
N ILE A 358 0.18 -13.40 20.14
CA ILE A 358 0.70 -14.75 19.92
C ILE A 358 2.08 -14.93 20.57
N ALA A 359 3.00 -13.97 20.39
CA ALA A 359 4.36 -14.05 20.92
C ALA A 359 4.43 -13.89 22.44
N HIS A 360 3.48 -13.14 23.00
CA HIS A 360 3.47 -12.69 24.40
C HIS A 360 2.08 -12.87 25.02
N PRO A 361 1.67 -14.11 25.34
CA PRO A 361 0.33 -14.41 25.90
C PRO A 361 0.03 -13.65 27.20
N GLU A 362 1.07 -13.29 27.96
CA GLU A 362 0.96 -12.47 29.17
C GLU A 362 0.39 -11.06 28.88
N SER A 363 0.42 -10.60 27.64
CA SER A 363 -0.18 -9.33 27.21
C SER A 363 -1.70 -9.31 27.35
N LYS A 364 -2.34 -10.49 27.42
CA LYS A 364 -3.81 -10.68 27.46
C LYS A 364 -4.55 -10.00 26.31
N ARG A 365 -3.85 -9.78 25.18
CA ARG A 365 -4.45 -9.24 23.96
C ARG A 365 -5.24 -10.31 23.24
N SER A 366 -6.33 -9.93 22.61
CA SER A 366 -7.09 -10.81 21.71
C SER A 366 -6.56 -10.70 20.29
N SER A 367 -6.46 -11.81 19.59
CA SER A 367 -6.17 -11.84 18.15
C SER A 367 -7.39 -11.43 17.33
N ARG A 368 -7.13 -10.72 16.23
CA ARG A 368 -8.13 -10.29 15.27
C ARG A 368 -8.14 -11.16 14.00
N TYR A 369 -6.97 -11.62 13.58
CA TYR A 369 -6.78 -12.34 12.32
C TYR A 369 -6.27 -13.76 12.50
N PHE A 370 -5.32 -13.97 13.41
CA PHE A 370 -4.67 -15.25 13.62
C PHE A 370 -5.20 -15.95 14.85
N PHE A 371 -5.74 -17.13 14.68
CA PHE A 371 -6.27 -17.94 15.75
C PHE A 371 -5.54 -19.27 15.81
N LYS A 372 -5.48 -19.86 17.00
CA LYS A 372 -4.86 -21.16 17.19
C LYS A 372 -5.59 -22.20 16.35
N ILE A 373 -4.83 -23.01 15.63
CA ILE A 373 -5.37 -24.13 14.83
C ILE A 373 -5.55 -25.32 15.77
N GLU A 374 -6.78 -25.78 15.92
CA GLU A 374 -7.13 -26.92 16.77
C GLU A 374 -6.70 -28.26 16.13
N ARG A 375 -6.64 -29.32 16.92
CA ARG A 375 -6.29 -30.67 16.46
C ARG A 375 -7.43 -31.36 15.75
#